data_360a88d4c34e1edb37aec8573d635165
#
_entry.id   360a88d4c34e1edb37aec8573d635165
#
_cell.length_a   1.000
_cell.length_b   1.000
_cell.length_c   1.000
_cell.angle_alpha   90.00
_cell.angle_beta   90.00
_cell.angle_gamma   90.00
#
_symmetry.space_group_name_H-M   'P 1'
#
loop_
_entity.id
_entity.type
_entity.pdbx_description
1 polymer ?
#
loop_
_entity_poly.entity_id
_entity_poly.type
_entity_poly.pdbx_seq_one_letter_code
_entity_poly.pdbx_strand_id
1 'polypeptide(L)'
;MQKESKQNAENRQKTSGKDSNKVPIGSADFLAPESLEKALDYRKRYGFEATVIAGGTDIMVDYFERLYEVNSWLDLNKIDELKKIEINDEEIIIGSTVTHKRIAEHPDLQKYLPMLAKASSEVGAWQIQSRGTIGGNIVTSSPAGDTLAPLLAYDAQIVLQSKGEKRILDINDFFVGPKENVEESDELLTKIIIPKPAENTLSRWKKVGKRKALIISSLTMAFLIEVNDNGVIKNARACYGAVAPTPIEVKNVGDYLKNQKLEKVDAKKAGEIAAAGISPIDDIRGTEQYRRQVTHDLTVSAIKEMAEEI
;
A
#
# COMPACT_ATOMS: atom_id res chain seq x y z
N MET A 1 0.35 5.64 -23.59
CA MET A 1 0.45 5.37 -22.14
C MET A 1 1.29 6.39 -21.37
N GLN A 2 2.58 6.66 -21.67
CA GLN A 2 3.36 7.67 -20.91
C GLN A 2 2.94 9.15 -21.12
N LYS A 3 2.24 9.48 -22.19
CA LYS A 3 1.73 10.86 -22.43
C LYS A 3 0.41 11.15 -21.71
N GLU A 4 -0.43 10.15 -21.52
CA GLU A 4 -1.72 10.30 -20.83
C GLU A 4 -1.55 10.39 -19.29
N SER A 5 -0.56 9.68 -18.73
CA SER A 5 -0.26 9.77 -17.28
C SER A 5 0.29 11.13 -16.86
N LYS A 6 1.10 11.79 -17.72
CA LYS A 6 1.54 13.18 -17.48
C LYS A 6 0.39 14.18 -17.58
N GLN A 7 -0.56 13.94 -18.47
CA GLN A 7 -1.74 14.78 -18.65
C GLN A 7 -2.69 14.70 -17.45
N ASN A 8 -2.78 13.54 -16.79
CA ASN A 8 -3.56 13.37 -15.55
C ASN A 8 -2.91 14.04 -14.32
N ALA A 9 -1.57 14.04 -14.23
CA ALA A 9 -0.85 14.78 -13.19
C ALA A 9 -0.96 16.30 -13.37
N GLU A 10 -0.90 16.79 -14.63
CA GLU A 10 -1.10 18.21 -14.94
C GLU A 10 -2.57 18.65 -14.78
N ASN A 11 -3.52 17.76 -15.00
CA ASN A 11 -4.95 18.02 -14.78
C ASN A 11 -5.32 18.12 -13.27
N ARG A 12 -4.56 17.50 -12.37
CA ARG A 12 -4.68 17.74 -10.93
C ARG A 12 -4.26 19.18 -10.53
N GLN A 13 -3.45 19.85 -11.36
CA GLN A 13 -2.97 21.22 -11.13
C GLN A 13 -3.67 22.31 -11.96
N LYS A 14 -4.48 21.94 -12.99
CA LYS A 14 -5.05 22.92 -13.94
C LYS A 14 -6.51 22.60 -14.32
N THR A 15 -7.43 22.69 -13.38
CA THR A 15 -8.85 22.81 -13.73
C THR A 15 -9.41 24.17 -13.31
N SER A 16 -8.95 25.24 -13.96
CA SER A 16 -9.68 26.50 -14.05
C SER A 16 -10.29 26.67 -15.45
N GLY A 17 -11.14 25.72 -15.84
CA GLY A 17 -11.97 25.82 -17.04
C GLY A 17 -13.44 25.92 -16.61
N LYS A 18 -14.03 27.10 -16.78
CA LYS A 18 -15.45 27.38 -16.49
C LYS A 18 -16.35 26.58 -17.44
N ASP A 19 -16.83 25.45 -16.96
CA ASP A 19 -17.96 24.75 -17.56
C ASP A 19 -19.25 25.29 -16.94
N SER A 20 -20.04 26.03 -17.73
CA SER A 20 -21.18 26.84 -17.29
C SER A 20 -22.40 26.04 -16.77
N ASN A 21 -22.32 24.72 -16.70
CA ASN A 21 -23.39 23.85 -16.17
C ASN A 21 -23.08 23.19 -14.83
N LYS A 22 -21.93 23.47 -14.22
CA LYS A 22 -21.62 22.99 -12.87
C LYS A 22 -22.20 23.97 -11.86
N VAL A 23 -23.06 23.48 -10.96
CA VAL A 23 -23.48 24.25 -9.79
C VAL A 23 -22.22 24.56 -9.00
N PRO A 24 -21.91 25.84 -8.71
CA PRO A 24 -20.75 26.17 -7.88
C PRO A 24 -20.89 25.46 -6.53
N ILE A 25 -19.97 24.57 -6.21
CA ILE A 25 -19.87 24.05 -4.84
C ILE A 25 -19.41 25.23 -4.00
N GLY A 26 -20.25 25.68 -3.07
CA GLY A 26 -19.92 26.76 -2.15
C GLY A 26 -18.66 26.41 -1.37
N SER A 27 -17.98 27.38 -0.80
CA SER A 27 -16.74 27.20 -0.06
C SER A 27 -16.86 26.06 0.95
N ALA A 28 -16.17 24.93 0.68
CA ALA A 28 -16.04 23.76 1.51
C ALA A 28 -17.34 22.97 1.81
N ASP A 29 -18.10 22.61 0.79
CA ASP A 29 -19.18 21.64 0.96
C ASP A 29 -18.66 20.31 1.48
N PHE A 30 -19.37 19.75 2.47
CA PHE A 30 -19.00 18.48 3.09
C PHE A 30 -20.03 17.41 2.74
N LEU A 31 -19.65 16.50 1.81
CA LEU A 31 -20.48 15.40 1.35
C LEU A 31 -20.19 14.17 2.21
N ALA A 32 -21.17 13.69 2.98
CA ALA A 32 -21.02 12.52 3.84
C ALA A 32 -22.09 11.45 3.52
N PRO A 33 -21.93 10.71 2.41
CA PRO A 33 -22.88 9.66 2.01
C PRO A 33 -22.89 8.51 3.02
N GLU A 34 -24.07 7.89 3.19
CA GLU A 34 -24.26 6.73 4.06
C GLU A 34 -24.24 5.39 3.31
N SER A 35 -24.08 5.43 1.98
CA SER A 35 -23.96 4.25 1.14
C SER A 35 -22.90 4.43 0.06
N LEU A 36 -22.29 3.31 -0.38
CA LEU A 36 -21.32 3.31 -1.46
C LEU A 36 -21.92 3.84 -2.76
N GLU A 37 -23.16 3.47 -3.06
CA GLU A 37 -23.87 3.95 -4.25
C GLU A 37 -23.92 5.48 -4.31
N LYS A 38 -24.31 6.14 -3.21
CA LYS A 38 -24.32 7.62 -3.14
C LYS A 38 -22.93 8.22 -3.24
N ALA A 39 -21.91 7.58 -2.67
CA ALA A 39 -20.53 8.04 -2.80
C ALA A 39 -20.06 8.00 -4.27
N LEU A 40 -20.39 6.92 -4.99
CA LEU A 40 -20.09 6.78 -6.42
C LEU A 40 -20.88 7.77 -7.28
N ASP A 41 -22.13 8.10 -6.90
CA ASP A 41 -22.88 9.18 -7.55
C ASP A 41 -22.17 10.53 -7.41
N TYR A 42 -21.65 10.85 -6.22
CA TYR A 42 -20.88 12.06 -6.01
C TYR A 42 -19.57 12.05 -6.79
N ARG A 43 -18.83 10.92 -6.81
CA ARG A 43 -17.58 10.78 -7.60
C ARG A 43 -17.85 10.96 -9.09
N LYS A 44 -18.89 10.34 -9.64
CA LYS A 44 -19.29 10.53 -11.03
C LYS A 44 -19.63 11.98 -11.37
N ARG A 45 -20.29 12.69 -10.42
CA ARG A 45 -20.72 14.07 -10.63
C ARG A 45 -19.60 15.09 -10.52
N TYR A 46 -18.71 14.92 -9.56
CA TYR A 46 -17.73 15.93 -9.17
C TYR A 46 -16.28 15.55 -9.50
N GLY A 47 -16.02 14.29 -9.80
CA GLY A 47 -14.67 13.81 -10.10
C GLY A 47 -13.69 14.16 -8.98
N PHE A 48 -12.47 14.60 -9.36
CA PHE A 48 -11.46 15.04 -8.41
C PHE A 48 -11.77 16.39 -7.72
N GLU A 49 -12.82 17.12 -8.12
CA GLU A 49 -13.25 18.34 -7.40
C GLU A 49 -13.80 18.00 -6.00
N ALA A 50 -14.36 16.78 -5.82
CA ALA A 50 -14.70 16.25 -4.50
C ALA A 50 -13.50 15.46 -3.94
N THR A 51 -12.75 16.09 -3.08
CA THR A 51 -11.58 15.49 -2.42
C THR A 51 -12.04 14.40 -1.45
N VAL A 52 -11.61 13.16 -1.70
CA VAL A 52 -11.99 12.01 -0.87
C VAL A 52 -11.25 12.06 0.46
N ILE A 53 -12.01 11.91 1.55
CA ILE A 53 -11.47 11.80 2.91
C ILE A 53 -12.01 10.56 3.61
N ALA A 54 -11.13 9.83 4.29
CA ALA A 54 -11.47 8.75 5.21
C ALA A 54 -10.84 9.05 6.58
N GLY A 55 -9.61 8.57 6.84
CA GLY A 55 -8.90 8.85 8.09
C GLY A 55 -8.44 10.29 8.26
N GLY A 56 -8.15 10.99 7.17
CA GLY A 56 -7.69 12.37 7.15
C GLY A 56 -6.23 12.58 7.60
N THR A 57 -5.50 11.52 7.93
CA THR A 57 -4.18 11.62 8.60
C THR A 57 -3.03 12.04 7.69
N ASP A 58 -3.23 12.00 6.39
CA ASP A 58 -2.29 12.46 5.36
C ASP A 58 -2.83 13.71 4.66
N ILE A 59 -4.02 13.60 4.08
CA ILE A 59 -4.63 14.66 3.28
C ILE A 59 -4.85 15.97 4.04
N MET A 60 -5.13 15.91 5.35
CA MET A 60 -5.27 17.11 6.17
C MET A 60 -3.94 17.82 6.42
N VAL A 61 -2.82 17.10 6.42
CA VAL A 61 -1.49 17.71 6.49
C VAL A 61 -1.24 18.53 5.23
N ASP A 62 -1.42 17.90 4.06
CA ASP A 62 -1.27 18.55 2.76
C ASP A 62 -2.22 19.78 2.63
N TYR A 63 -3.45 19.67 3.13
CA TYR A 63 -4.42 20.78 3.15
C TYR A 63 -3.94 21.96 4.03
N PHE A 64 -3.47 21.70 5.26
CA PHE A 64 -2.98 22.73 6.16
C PHE A 64 -1.67 23.36 5.67
N GLU A 65 -0.83 22.60 4.96
CA GLU A 65 0.38 23.10 4.29
C GLU A 65 0.07 23.85 2.99
N ARG A 66 -1.22 23.95 2.60
CA ARG A 66 -1.71 24.62 1.39
C ARG A 66 -1.08 24.10 0.10
N LEU A 67 -0.84 22.79 0.04
CA LEU A 67 -0.28 22.14 -1.15
C LEU A 67 -1.31 22.05 -2.29
N TYR A 68 -2.62 22.12 -1.96
CA TYR A 68 -3.70 22.20 -2.93
C TYR A 68 -4.96 22.83 -2.30
N GLU A 69 -5.86 23.32 -3.17
CA GLU A 69 -7.16 23.84 -2.75
C GLU A 69 -8.19 22.69 -2.72
N VAL A 70 -9.05 22.72 -1.70
CA VAL A 70 -10.15 21.77 -1.57
C VAL A 70 -11.47 22.51 -1.80
N ASN A 71 -12.17 22.15 -2.86
CA ASN A 71 -13.48 22.74 -3.18
C ASN A 71 -14.60 22.07 -2.37
N SER A 72 -14.53 20.75 -2.18
CA SER A 72 -15.44 19.99 -1.33
C SER A 72 -14.80 18.72 -0.81
N TRP A 73 -15.29 18.21 0.31
CA TRP A 73 -14.90 16.95 0.91
C TRP A 73 -15.93 15.87 0.60
N LEU A 74 -15.48 14.67 0.21
CA LEU A 74 -16.28 13.47 0.13
C LEU A 74 -15.86 12.50 1.25
N ASP A 75 -16.59 12.52 2.36
CA ASP A 75 -16.30 11.71 3.54
C ASP A 75 -16.89 10.30 3.42
N LEU A 76 -16.01 9.28 3.44
CA LEU A 76 -16.39 7.88 3.35
C LEU A 76 -16.67 7.22 4.71
N ASN A 77 -16.51 7.93 5.82
CA ASN A 77 -16.55 7.34 7.16
C ASN A 77 -17.92 6.78 7.58
N LYS A 78 -19.01 7.20 6.93
CA LYS A 78 -20.36 6.69 7.23
C LYS A 78 -20.74 5.44 6.44
N ILE A 79 -19.89 4.97 5.52
CA ILE A 79 -20.19 3.82 4.65
C ILE A 79 -19.69 2.55 5.33
N ASP A 80 -20.63 1.80 5.95
CA ASP A 80 -20.28 0.60 6.70
C ASP A 80 -19.76 -0.55 5.84
N GLU A 81 -20.14 -0.60 4.57
CA GLU A 81 -19.62 -1.58 3.59
C GLU A 81 -18.11 -1.48 3.44
N LEU A 82 -17.52 -0.27 3.47
CA LEU A 82 -16.10 -0.03 3.34
C LEU A 82 -15.28 -0.33 4.61
N LYS A 83 -15.96 -0.68 5.73
CA LYS A 83 -15.31 -1.01 7.01
C LYS A 83 -15.22 -2.52 7.27
N LYS A 84 -15.70 -3.35 6.37
CA LYS A 84 -15.78 -4.81 6.58
C LYS A 84 -14.41 -5.47 6.43
N ILE A 85 -14.19 -6.53 7.20
CA ILE A 85 -13.13 -7.52 7.01
C ILE A 85 -13.86 -8.86 6.86
N GLU A 86 -13.67 -9.52 5.74
CA GLU A 86 -14.29 -10.80 5.41
C GLU A 86 -13.17 -11.81 5.14
N ILE A 87 -13.30 -13.00 5.72
CA ILE A 87 -12.29 -14.05 5.61
C ILE A 87 -13.00 -15.33 5.22
N ASN A 88 -12.56 -15.95 4.14
CA ASN A 88 -13.04 -17.25 3.70
C ASN A 88 -11.87 -18.22 3.52
N ASP A 89 -12.10 -19.35 2.85
CA ASP A 89 -11.07 -20.38 2.69
C ASP A 89 -10.01 -19.98 1.64
N GLU A 90 -10.33 -19.11 0.70
CA GLU A 90 -9.47 -18.76 -0.43
C GLU A 90 -8.82 -17.37 -0.28
N GLU A 91 -9.55 -16.42 0.30
CA GLU A 91 -9.14 -15.01 0.31
C GLU A 91 -9.56 -14.26 1.59
N ILE A 92 -8.89 -13.15 1.81
CA ILE A 92 -9.16 -12.16 2.86
C ILE A 92 -9.50 -10.85 2.17
N ILE A 93 -10.70 -10.31 2.45
CA ILE A 93 -11.17 -9.05 1.86
C ILE A 93 -11.19 -7.98 2.94
N ILE A 94 -10.52 -6.87 2.69
CA ILE A 94 -10.45 -5.74 3.60
C ILE A 94 -11.07 -4.51 2.93
N GLY A 95 -12.07 -3.92 3.55
CA GLY A 95 -12.68 -2.67 3.08
C GLY A 95 -11.70 -1.49 3.18
N SER A 96 -11.78 -0.56 2.24
CA SER A 96 -10.79 0.52 2.09
C SER A 96 -10.72 1.49 3.29
N THR A 97 -11.80 1.64 4.07
CA THR A 97 -11.81 2.50 5.26
C THR A 97 -11.51 1.77 6.56
N VAL A 98 -11.08 0.49 6.50
CA VAL A 98 -10.56 -0.22 7.66
C VAL A 98 -9.30 0.47 8.15
N THR A 99 -9.27 0.80 9.45
CA THR A 99 -8.14 1.52 10.04
C THR A 99 -6.94 0.61 10.31
N HIS A 100 -5.75 1.20 10.32
CA HIS A 100 -4.52 0.47 10.66
C HIS A 100 -4.62 -0.20 12.04
N LYS A 101 -5.24 0.46 13.02
CA LYS A 101 -5.47 -0.13 14.34
C LYS A 101 -6.30 -1.41 14.25
N ARG A 102 -7.42 -1.40 13.50
CA ARG A 102 -8.26 -2.60 13.34
C ARG A 102 -7.51 -3.73 12.67
N ILE A 103 -6.65 -3.45 11.68
CA ILE A 103 -5.82 -4.46 11.02
C ILE A 103 -4.81 -5.03 12.02
N ALA A 104 -4.13 -4.17 12.76
CA ALA A 104 -3.11 -4.57 13.73
C ALA A 104 -3.66 -5.43 14.88
N GLU A 105 -4.90 -5.17 15.32
CA GLU A 105 -5.53 -5.84 16.47
C GLU A 105 -6.45 -7.01 16.08
N HIS A 106 -6.68 -7.26 14.76
CA HIS A 106 -7.59 -8.33 14.32
C HIS A 106 -6.92 -9.71 14.45
N PRO A 107 -7.46 -10.65 15.23
CA PRO A 107 -6.79 -11.94 15.51
C PRO A 107 -6.47 -12.75 14.24
N ASP A 108 -7.43 -12.83 13.31
CA ASP A 108 -7.22 -13.58 12.08
C ASP A 108 -6.21 -12.90 11.14
N LEU A 109 -6.17 -11.56 11.10
CA LEU A 109 -5.15 -10.86 10.32
C LEU A 109 -3.76 -11.02 10.95
N GLN A 110 -3.66 -11.07 12.27
CA GLN A 110 -2.40 -11.42 12.94
C GLN A 110 -1.94 -12.84 12.59
N LYS A 111 -2.90 -13.77 12.47
CA LYS A 111 -2.63 -15.17 12.12
C LYS A 111 -2.25 -15.35 10.65
N TYR A 112 -3.05 -14.84 9.73
CA TYR A 112 -2.90 -15.11 8.29
C TYR A 112 -2.04 -14.09 7.56
N LEU A 113 -2.03 -12.83 8.02
CA LEU A 113 -1.30 -11.71 7.41
C LEU A 113 -0.39 -11.00 8.43
N PRO A 114 0.50 -11.72 9.13
CA PRO A 114 1.28 -11.14 10.25
C PRO A 114 2.14 -9.94 9.81
N MET A 115 2.67 -9.93 8.59
CA MET A 115 3.42 -8.77 8.09
C MET A 115 2.54 -7.53 7.97
N LEU A 116 1.30 -7.66 7.46
CA LEU A 116 0.37 -6.54 7.31
C LEU A 116 -0.11 -6.02 8.66
N ALA A 117 -0.43 -6.92 9.60
CA ALA A 117 -0.80 -6.56 10.97
C ALA A 117 0.34 -5.82 11.68
N LYS A 118 1.58 -6.33 11.57
CA LYS A 118 2.77 -5.71 12.14
C LYS A 118 3.06 -4.35 11.52
N ALA A 119 3.04 -4.24 10.20
CA ALA A 119 3.24 -2.97 9.49
C ALA A 119 2.20 -1.93 9.92
N SER A 120 0.93 -2.32 10.01
CA SER A 120 -0.16 -1.44 10.45
C SER A 120 0.04 -0.95 11.89
N SER A 121 0.61 -1.77 12.78
CA SER A 121 0.92 -1.38 14.16
C SER A 121 2.08 -0.38 14.27
N GLU A 122 2.85 -0.18 13.21
CA GLU A 122 4.00 0.75 13.17
C GLU A 122 3.78 1.98 12.28
N VAL A 123 2.56 2.14 11.72
CA VAL A 123 2.19 3.37 11.00
C VAL A 123 2.05 4.52 11.99
N GLY A 124 2.92 5.52 11.88
CA GLY A 124 2.85 6.74 12.71
C GLY A 124 2.76 6.45 14.22
N ALA A 125 1.76 7.05 14.89
CA ALA A 125 1.42 6.84 16.30
C ALA A 125 0.05 6.17 16.43
N TRP A 126 -0.32 5.79 17.64
CA TRP A 126 -1.62 5.21 17.95
C TRP A 126 -2.80 6.07 17.46
N GLN A 127 -2.69 7.40 17.57
CA GLN A 127 -3.69 8.34 17.05
C GLN A 127 -3.84 8.22 15.53
N ILE A 128 -2.71 8.13 14.81
CA ILE A 128 -2.68 7.94 13.36
C ILE A 128 -3.27 6.57 12.99
N GLN A 129 -2.87 5.49 13.67
CA GLN A 129 -3.38 4.15 13.44
C GLN A 129 -4.89 4.04 13.67
N SER A 130 -5.42 4.78 14.66
CA SER A 130 -6.85 4.79 14.99
C SER A 130 -7.72 5.49 13.95
N ARG A 131 -7.13 6.33 13.09
CA ARG A 131 -7.82 7.12 12.06
C ARG A 131 -7.41 6.74 10.66
N GLY A 132 -6.11 6.62 10.41
CA GLY A 132 -5.55 6.27 9.10
C GLY A 132 -6.05 4.94 8.61
N THR A 133 -6.41 4.85 7.33
CA THR A 133 -7.05 3.69 6.71
C THR A 133 -6.13 3.03 5.69
N ILE A 134 -6.33 1.74 5.48
CA ILE A 134 -5.56 0.98 4.49
C ILE A 134 -5.74 1.54 3.07
N GLY A 135 -6.96 1.86 2.69
CA GLY A 135 -7.25 2.46 1.38
C GLY A 135 -6.62 3.84 1.23
N GLY A 136 -6.69 4.69 2.28
CA GLY A 136 -6.00 5.99 2.29
C GLY A 136 -4.49 5.83 2.09
N ASN A 137 -3.84 4.85 2.75
CA ASN A 137 -2.42 4.58 2.59
C ASN A 137 -2.05 4.14 1.16
N ILE A 138 -2.89 3.30 0.54
CA ILE A 138 -2.71 2.87 -0.85
C ILE A 138 -2.87 4.06 -1.82
N VAL A 139 -3.99 4.82 -1.72
CA VAL A 139 -4.28 5.94 -2.63
C VAL A 139 -3.27 7.10 -2.50
N THR A 140 -2.73 7.34 -1.30
CA THR A 140 -1.62 8.28 -1.12
C THR A 140 -0.40 7.92 -1.97
N SER A 141 -0.21 6.64 -2.30
CA SER A 141 0.87 6.14 -3.18
C SER A 141 2.27 6.62 -2.78
N SER A 142 2.49 6.79 -1.46
CA SER A 142 3.81 7.14 -0.95
C SER A 142 4.77 5.95 -1.06
N PRO A 143 5.95 6.10 -1.67
CA PRO A 143 6.95 5.02 -1.69
C PRO A 143 7.33 4.51 -0.29
N ALA A 144 7.14 5.34 0.75
CA ALA A 144 7.43 5.02 2.15
C ALA A 144 6.19 4.54 2.93
N GLY A 145 5.09 4.21 2.27
CA GLY A 145 3.90 3.65 2.91
C GLY A 145 4.20 2.28 3.52
N ASP A 146 4.08 2.18 4.84
CA ASP A 146 4.54 1.00 5.60
C ASP A 146 3.81 -0.30 5.23
N THR A 147 2.52 -0.22 4.84
CA THR A 147 1.71 -1.39 4.50
C THR A 147 1.84 -1.85 3.06
N LEU A 148 2.48 -1.06 2.19
CA LEU A 148 2.52 -1.34 0.76
C LEU A 148 3.41 -2.54 0.42
N ALA A 149 4.61 -2.64 1.02
CA ALA A 149 5.48 -3.79 0.83
C ALA A 149 4.84 -5.12 1.28
N PRO A 150 4.16 -5.22 2.47
CA PRO A 150 3.37 -6.39 2.82
C PRO A 150 2.27 -6.73 1.83
N LEU A 151 1.52 -5.74 1.33
CA LEU A 151 0.46 -5.98 0.36
C LEU A 151 1.00 -6.54 -0.96
N LEU A 152 2.15 -6.02 -1.44
CA LEU A 152 2.84 -6.59 -2.59
C LEU A 152 3.28 -8.04 -2.33
N ALA A 153 3.86 -8.31 -1.16
CA ALA A 153 4.35 -9.65 -0.82
C ALA A 153 3.22 -10.69 -0.71
N TYR A 154 2.04 -10.27 -0.29
CA TYR A 154 0.84 -11.12 -0.24
C TYR A 154 0.06 -11.17 -1.55
N ASP A 155 0.56 -10.61 -2.64
CA ASP A 155 -0.10 -10.62 -3.96
C ASP A 155 -1.49 -9.98 -3.94
N ALA A 156 -1.61 -8.88 -3.21
CA ALA A 156 -2.89 -8.21 -3.04
C ALA A 156 -3.41 -7.62 -4.34
N GLN A 157 -4.71 -7.74 -4.54
CA GLN A 157 -5.47 -7.05 -5.57
C GLN A 157 -6.28 -5.92 -4.94
N ILE A 158 -6.55 -4.89 -5.71
CA ILE A 158 -7.42 -3.77 -5.30
C ILE A 158 -8.64 -3.67 -6.20
N VAL A 159 -9.74 -3.23 -5.64
CA VAL A 159 -10.98 -2.98 -6.38
C VAL A 159 -11.21 -1.48 -6.47
N LEU A 160 -11.09 -0.95 -7.68
CA LEU A 160 -11.52 0.39 -8.04
C LEU A 160 -12.95 0.30 -8.58
N GLN A 161 -13.84 1.15 -8.08
CA GLN A 161 -15.24 1.12 -8.44
C GLN A 161 -15.73 2.51 -8.82
N SER A 162 -16.34 2.61 -9.98
CA SER A 162 -17.16 3.75 -10.42
C SER A 162 -18.64 3.39 -10.42
N LYS A 163 -19.51 4.32 -10.81
CA LYS A 163 -20.95 4.04 -10.92
C LYS A 163 -21.22 3.09 -12.10
N GLY A 164 -21.46 1.83 -11.79
CA GLY A 164 -21.83 0.77 -12.75
C GLY A 164 -20.65 -0.09 -13.22
N GLU A 165 -19.41 0.26 -12.89
CA GLU A 165 -18.22 -0.49 -13.30
C GLU A 165 -17.28 -0.80 -12.13
N LYS A 166 -16.57 -1.91 -12.25
CA LYS A 166 -15.53 -2.33 -11.29
C LYS A 166 -14.31 -2.79 -12.06
N ARG A 167 -13.13 -2.32 -11.62
CA ARG A 167 -11.82 -2.82 -12.07
C ARG A 167 -11.13 -3.53 -10.91
N ILE A 168 -10.61 -4.71 -11.17
CA ILE A 168 -9.72 -5.42 -10.22
C ILE A 168 -8.32 -5.36 -10.81
N LEU A 169 -7.38 -4.85 -10.05
CA LEU A 169 -6.00 -4.65 -10.46
C LEU A 169 -5.07 -5.36 -9.47
N ASP A 170 -3.97 -5.93 -9.97
CA ASP A 170 -2.83 -6.22 -9.12
C ASP A 170 -2.33 -4.91 -8.48
N ILE A 171 -2.02 -4.93 -7.19
CA ILE A 171 -1.54 -3.73 -6.50
C ILE A 171 -0.24 -3.18 -7.09
N ASN A 172 0.58 -4.01 -7.74
CA ASN A 172 1.78 -3.56 -8.46
C ASN A 172 1.44 -2.63 -9.62
N ASP A 173 0.30 -2.83 -10.28
CA ASP A 173 -0.12 -2.05 -11.44
C ASP A 173 -0.81 -0.74 -11.05
N PHE A 174 -1.07 -0.53 -9.76
CA PHE A 174 -1.74 0.66 -9.26
C PHE A 174 -0.81 1.88 -9.19
N PHE A 175 0.47 1.69 -8.82
CA PHE A 175 1.41 2.78 -8.59
C PHE A 175 2.14 3.18 -9.87
N VAL A 176 2.10 4.47 -10.21
CA VAL A 176 2.79 5.02 -11.41
C VAL A 176 4.05 5.78 -11.02
N GLY A 177 4.02 6.43 -9.87
CA GLY A 177 5.11 7.25 -9.34
C GLY A 177 4.86 7.68 -7.90
N PRO A 178 5.76 8.50 -7.32
CA PRO A 178 5.58 9.02 -5.97
C PRO A 178 4.32 9.88 -5.87
N LYS A 179 3.36 9.46 -5.04
CA LYS A 179 2.03 10.09 -4.91
C LYS A 179 1.21 10.08 -6.21
N GLU A 180 1.51 9.16 -7.13
CA GLU A 180 0.80 9.01 -8.41
C GLU A 180 0.30 7.58 -8.58
N ASN A 181 -0.93 7.43 -9.06
CA ASN A 181 -1.60 6.14 -9.28
C ASN A 181 -2.57 6.20 -10.46
N VAL A 182 -3.16 5.05 -10.81
CA VAL A 182 -4.06 4.87 -11.95
C VAL A 182 -5.54 5.04 -11.62
N GLU A 183 -5.90 5.57 -10.42
CA GLU A 183 -7.28 5.87 -10.07
C GLU A 183 -7.87 6.91 -11.03
N GLU A 184 -9.03 6.63 -11.61
CA GLU A 184 -9.74 7.56 -12.46
C GLU A 184 -10.62 8.52 -11.63
N SER A 185 -11.02 9.64 -12.25
CA SER A 185 -11.68 10.73 -11.52
C SER A 185 -13.04 10.36 -10.90
N ASP A 186 -13.73 9.36 -11.44
CA ASP A 186 -15.03 8.88 -10.96
C ASP A 186 -14.95 7.58 -10.17
N GLU A 187 -13.73 7.07 -9.91
CA GLU A 187 -13.49 5.86 -9.13
C GLU A 187 -13.25 6.12 -7.65
N LEU A 188 -13.51 5.08 -6.85
CA LEU A 188 -13.11 4.94 -5.46
C LEU A 188 -12.44 3.58 -5.27
N LEU A 189 -11.33 3.54 -4.55
CA LEU A 189 -10.78 2.29 -4.02
C LEU A 189 -11.73 1.79 -2.92
N THR A 190 -12.35 0.63 -3.13
CA THR A 190 -13.41 0.11 -2.24
C THR A 190 -12.97 -1.08 -1.40
N LYS A 191 -12.14 -1.96 -1.95
CA LYS A 191 -11.70 -3.20 -1.30
C LYS A 191 -10.26 -3.54 -1.66
N ILE A 192 -9.62 -4.28 -0.77
CA ILE A 192 -8.36 -4.97 -0.97
C ILE A 192 -8.65 -6.46 -0.84
N ILE A 193 -8.27 -7.26 -1.84
CA ILE A 193 -8.44 -8.71 -1.88
C ILE A 193 -7.05 -9.32 -1.76
N ILE A 194 -6.86 -10.20 -0.79
CA ILE A 194 -5.57 -10.83 -0.51
C ILE A 194 -5.76 -12.34 -0.54
N PRO A 195 -5.09 -13.09 -1.44
CA PRO A 195 -5.09 -14.54 -1.39
C PRO A 195 -4.67 -15.04 0.00
N LYS A 196 -5.40 -15.98 0.56
CA LYS A 196 -5.06 -16.53 1.88
C LYS A 196 -3.75 -17.32 1.78
N PRO A 197 -2.69 -16.93 2.51
CA PRO A 197 -1.42 -17.63 2.44
C PRO A 197 -1.55 -19.09 2.84
N ALA A 198 -0.77 -19.98 2.21
CA ALA A 198 -0.68 -21.37 2.57
C ALA A 198 -0.13 -21.55 4.00
N GLU A 199 -0.49 -22.66 4.67
CA GLU A 199 -0.05 -22.92 6.07
C GLU A 199 1.48 -22.93 6.23
N ASN A 200 2.20 -23.42 5.21
CA ASN A 200 3.66 -23.50 5.21
C ASN A 200 4.32 -22.23 4.66
N THR A 201 3.73 -21.05 4.93
CA THR A 201 4.25 -19.75 4.52
C THR A 201 4.98 -19.08 5.67
N LEU A 202 6.28 -18.86 5.49
CA LEU A 202 7.13 -18.09 6.38
C LEU A 202 7.13 -16.62 5.91
N SER A 203 7.15 -15.68 6.83
CA SER A 203 7.11 -14.27 6.46
C SER A 203 7.89 -13.39 7.45
N ARG A 204 8.51 -12.32 6.93
CA ARG A 204 9.25 -11.33 7.72
C ARG A 204 8.95 -9.94 7.24
N TRP A 205 8.66 -9.05 8.18
CA TRP A 205 8.55 -7.64 7.92
C TRP A 205 9.50 -6.85 8.82
N LYS A 206 10.20 -5.89 8.24
CA LYS A 206 11.13 -5.01 8.94
C LYS A 206 10.96 -3.58 8.46
N LYS A 207 11.01 -2.64 9.39
CA LYS A 207 11.03 -1.20 9.15
C LYS A 207 12.32 -0.61 9.67
N VAL A 208 12.99 0.15 8.83
CA VAL A 208 14.23 0.85 9.19
C VAL A 208 13.98 2.35 9.16
N GLY A 209 14.37 3.01 10.23
CA GLY A 209 14.25 4.45 10.38
C GLY A 209 15.27 4.99 11.37
N LYS A 210 15.41 6.32 11.45
CA LYS A 210 16.40 6.99 12.31
C LYS A 210 16.07 6.97 13.80
N ARG A 211 14.87 6.52 14.18
CA ARG A 211 14.38 6.38 15.57
C ARG A 211 13.39 5.23 15.66
N LYS A 212 13.07 4.79 16.88
CA LYS A 212 12.25 3.59 17.11
C LYS A 212 10.76 3.75 16.79
N ALA A 213 10.24 4.97 16.85
CA ALA A 213 8.81 5.24 16.63
C ALA A 213 8.57 6.58 15.94
N LEU A 214 7.36 6.77 15.41
CA LEU A 214 6.90 8.03 14.79
C LEU A 214 7.83 8.50 13.67
N ILE A 215 8.23 7.60 12.80
CA ILE A 215 9.18 7.90 11.74
C ILE A 215 8.68 7.45 10.39
N ILE A 216 8.96 8.26 9.37
CA ILE A 216 8.85 7.84 7.97
C ILE A 216 10.02 6.91 7.67
N SER A 217 9.75 5.77 7.09
CA SER A 217 10.71 4.71 6.80
C SER A 217 11.84 5.19 5.88
N SER A 218 13.08 4.86 6.25
CA SER A 218 14.20 4.91 5.31
C SER A 218 14.14 3.74 4.35
N LEU A 219 13.61 2.61 4.83
CA LEU A 219 13.37 1.38 4.07
C LEU A 219 12.34 0.53 4.82
N THR A 220 11.47 -0.16 4.09
CA THR A 220 10.67 -1.29 4.59
C THR A 220 10.95 -2.52 3.76
N MET A 221 10.90 -3.71 4.38
CA MET A 221 11.02 -5.01 3.73
C MET A 221 9.85 -5.89 4.16
N ALA A 222 9.20 -6.52 3.21
CA ALA A 222 8.27 -7.62 3.40
C ALA A 222 8.79 -8.82 2.60
N PHE A 223 9.11 -9.91 3.29
CA PHE A 223 9.67 -11.09 2.65
C PHE A 223 8.83 -12.31 3.01
N LEU A 224 8.35 -12.99 1.99
CA LEU A 224 7.49 -14.16 2.08
C LEU A 224 8.18 -15.34 1.39
N ILE A 225 8.17 -16.52 2.03
CA ILE A 225 8.66 -17.78 1.48
C ILE A 225 7.62 -18.88 1.76
N GLU A 226 7.14 -19.54 0.73
CA GLU A 226 6.34 -20.74 0.81
C GLU A 226 7.22 -21.98 0.60
N VAL A 227 7.20 -22.91 1.52
CA VAL A 227 7.97 -24.17 1.44
C VAL A 227 7.04 -25.37 1.34
N ASN A 228 7.57 -26.49 0.82
CA ASN A 228 6.91 -27.79 0.97
C ASN A 228 7.39 -28.52 2.24
N ASP A 229 6.81 -29.68 2.53
CA ASP A 229 7.13 -30.51 3.70
C ASP A 229 8.60 -30.95 3.79
N ASN A 230 9.38 -30.83 2.72
CA ASN A 230 10.79 -31.14 2.66
C ASN A 230 11.68 -29.88 2.77
N GLY A 231 11.13 -28.71 3.11
CA GLY A 231 11.83 -27.44 3.19
C GLY A 231 12.26 -26.87 1.85
N VAL A 232 11.70 -27.36 0.72
CA VAL A 232 11.99 -26.82 -0.62
C VAL A 232 11.08 -25.64 -0.91
N ILE A 233 11.66 -24.53 -1.32
CA ILE A 233 10.97 -23.29 -1.65
C ILE A 233 10.15 -23.45 -2.92
N LYS A 234 8.83 -23.31 -2.80
CA LYS A 234 7.89 -23.29 -3.92
C LYS A 234 7.72 -21.92 -4.52
N ASN A 235 7.64 -20.91 -3.63
CA ASN A 235 7.46 -19.53 -4.00
C ASN A 235 8.19 -18.62 -2.99
N ALA A 236 8.71 -17.49 -3.46
CA ALA A 236 9.27 -16.47 -2.59
C ALA A 236 9.06 -15.08 -3.19
N ARG A 237 8.72 -14.12 -2.34
CA ARG A 237 8.51 -12.73 -2.74
C ARG A 237 9.29 -11.80 -1.82
N ALA A 238 10.14 -10.98 -2.40
CA ALA A 238 10.96 -9.97 -1.71
C ALA A 238 10.51 -8.58 -2.13
N CYS A 239 9.75 -7.91 -1.26
CA CYS A 239 9.13 -6.62 -1.53
C CYS A 239 9.70 -5.54 -0.62
N TYR A 240 9.92 -4.36 -1.18
CA TYR A 240 10.57 -3.25 -0.48
C TYR A 240 9.84 -1.94 -0.70
N GLY A 241 9.83 -1.08 0.34
CA GLY A 241 9.36 0.29 0.27
C GLY A 241 10.49 1.29 0.53
N ALA A 242 10.34 2.50 0.06
CA ALA A 242 11.28 3.62 0.15
C ALA A 242 12.65 3.38 -0.54
N VAL A 243 12.73 2.45 -1.49
CA VAL A 243 13.96 2.11 -2.23
C VAL A 243 13.82 2.23 -3.74
N ALA A 244 12.69 2.72 -4.22
CA ALA A 244 12.38 3.00 -5.62
C ALA A 244 11.29 4.09 -5.67
N PRO A 245 10.93 4.65 -6.84
CA PRO A 245 9.84 5.61 -6.98
C PRO A 245 8.47 5.10 -6.50
N THR A 246 8.26 3.77 -6.56
CA THR A 246 7.07 3.06 -6.04
C THR A 246 7.51 1.93 -5.13
N PRO A 247 6.62 1.36 -4.30
CA PRO A 247 6.89 0.06 -3.66
C PRO A 247 7.22 -0.98 -4.74
N ILE A 248 8.19 -1.86 -4.48
CA ILE A 248 8.74 -2.74 -5.52
C ILE A 248 8.90 -4.18 -5.02
N GLU A 249 8.57 -5.13 -5.87
CA GLU A 249 9.00 -6.52 -5.75
C GLU A 249 10.28 -6.75 -6.57
N VAL A 250 11.32 -7.28 -5.93
CA VAL A 250 12.54 -7.71 -6.64
C VAL A 250 12.38 -9.18 -7.04
N LYS A 251 11.67 -9.42 -8.14
CA LYS A 251 11.30 -10.76 -8.65
C LYS A 251 12.50 -11.71 -8.79
N ASN A 252 13.67 -11.18 -9.18
CA ASN A 252 14.89 -11.97 -9.33
C ASN A 252 15.32 -12.67 -8.02
N VAL A 253 14.92 -12.17 -6.85
CA VAL A 253 15.18 -12.86 -5.57
C VAL A 253 14.30 -14.12 -5.48
N GLY A 254 13.02 -14.00 -5.79
CA GLY A 254 12.10 -15.14 -5.83
C GLY A 254 12.55 -16.20 -6.82
N ASP A 255 12.92 -15.79 -8.04
CA ASP A 255 13.42 -16.69 -9.09
C ASP A 255 14.69 -17.43 -8.65
N TYR A 256 15.61 -16.73 -7.98
CA TYR A 256 16.84 -17.33 -7.46
C TYR A 256 16.56 -18.36 -6.37
N LEU A 257 15.60 -18.11 -5.48
CA LEU A 257 15.28 -18.97 -4.34
C LEU A 257 14.47 -20.21 -4.72
N LYS A 258 13.67 -20.13 -5.76
CA LYS A 258 12.74 -21.17 -6.18
C LYS A 258 13.42 -22.51 -6.41
N ASN A 259 12.82 -23.59 -5.92
CA ASN A 259 13.30 -24.99 -6.00
C ASN A 259 14.59 -25.28 -5.19
N GLN A 260 15.10 -24.35 -4.41
CA GLN A 260 16.20 -24.62 -3.47
C GLN A 260 15.65 -25.08 -2.10
N LYS A 261 16.42 -25.83 -1.34
CA LYS A 261 16.13 -26.08 0.09
C LYS A 261 16.50 -24.83 0.87
N LEU A 262 15.57 -24.32 1.69
CA LEU A 262 15.75 -23.06 2.42
C LEU A 262 16.99 -23.06 3.32
N GLU A 263 17.29 -24.18 4.00
CA GLU A 263 18.48 -24.36 4.81
C GLU A 263 19.82 -24.28 4.03
N LYS A 264 19.77 -24.50 2.70
CA LYS A 264 20.96 -24.53 1.83
C LYS A 264 21.12 -23.32 0.95
N VAL A 265 20.20 -22.36 1.05
CA VAL A 265 20.24 -21.13 0.26
C VAL A 265 21.50 -20.32 0.59
N ASP A 266 22.20 -19.85 -0.42
CA ASP A 266 23.18 -18.78 -0.22
C ASP A 266 22.45 -17.45 -0.03
N ALA A 267 22.18 -17.13 1.24
CA ALA A 267 21.47 -15.92 1.64
C ALA A 267 22.23 -14.64 1.23
N LYS A 268 23.58 -14.68 1.17
CA LYS A 268 24.37 -13.52 0.73
C LYS A 268 24.10 -13.22 -0.74
N LYS A 269 24.05 -14.26 -1.56
CA LYS A 269 23.74 -14.12 -2.98
C LYS A 269 22.33 -13.55 -3.21
N ALA A 270 21.35 -14.00 -2.44
CA ALA A 270 20.00 -13.41 -2.47
C ALA A 270 20.02 -11.91 -2.08
N GLY A 271 20.80 -11.55 -1.05
CA GLY A 271 21.01 -10.15 -0.65
C GLY A 271 21.63 -9.29 -1.74
N GLU A 272 22.66 -9.80 -2.46
CA GLU A 272 23.27 -9.12 -3.60
C GLU A 272 22.24 -8.86 -4.71
N ILE A 273 21.41 -9.86 -5.04
CA ILE A 273 20.35 -9.74 -6.05
C ILE A 273 19.32 -8.69 -5.61
N ALA A 274 18.92 -8.69 -4.34
CA ALA A 274 17.98 -7.71 -3.80
C ALA A 274 18.55 -6.29 -3.90
N ALA A 275 19.80 -6.08 -3.47
CA ALA A 275 20.45 -4.77 -3.52
C ALA A 275 20.67 -4.26 -4.94
N ALA A 276 20.89 -5.15 -5.91
CA ALA A 276 20.99 -4.79 -7.33
C ALA A 276 19.63 -4.44 -7.96
N GLY A 277 18.54 -5.02 -7.47
CA GLY A 277 17.18 -4.86 -8.01
C GLY A 277 16.45 -3.58 -7.60
N ILE A 278 17.03 -2.73 -6.72
CA ILE A 278 16.42 -1.49 -6.24
C ILE A 278 17.05 -0.25 -6.89
N SER A 279 16.34 0.88 -6.87
CA SER A 279 16.79 2.18 -7.41
C SER A 279 16.52 3.32 -6.41
N PRO A 280 17.17 3.31 -5.25
CA PRO A 280 16.98 4.32 -4.22
C PRO A 280 17.62 5.65 -4.59
N ILE A 281 17.12 6.72 -3.97
CA ILE A 281 17.68 8.07 -4.06
C ILE A 281 18.37 8.45 -2.76
N ASP A 282 19.25 9.44 -2.83
CA ASP A 282 19.77 10.15 -1.65
C ASP A 282 18.72 11.15 -1.15
N ASP A 283 18.36 11.06 0.13
CA ASP A 283 17.52 12.03 0.81
C ASP A 283 17.91 12.20 2.29
N ILE A 284 17.17 13.04 3.01
CA ILE A 284 17.41 13.28 4.46
C ILE A 284 17.29 12.04 5.33
N ARG A 285 16.69 10.95 4.83
CA ARG A 285 16.47 9.69 5.55
C ARG A 285 17.58 8.67 5.36
N GLY A 286 18.32 8.76 4.25
CA GLY A 286 19.43 7.84 3.96
C GLY A 286 19.98 8.05 2.57
N THR A 287 21.25 7.65 2.39
CA THR A 287 21.90 7.63 1.07
C THR A 287 21.48 6.40 0.27
N GLU A 288 21.64 6.45 -1.06
CA GLU A 288 21.48 5.30 -1.94
C GLU A 288 22.33 4.10 -1.46
N GLN A 289 23.60 4.34 -1.19
CA GLN A 289 24.53 3.29 -0.72
C GLN A 289 24.05 2.65 0.59
N TYR A 290 23.58 3.45 1.55
CA TYR A 290 23.03 2.95 2.81
C TYR A 290 21.81 2.06 2.56
N ARG A 291 20.87 2.49 1.72
CA ARG A 291 19.66 1.72 1.41
C ARG A 291 19.98 0.41 0.70
N ARG A 292 20.96 0.38 -0.22
CA ARG A 292 21.42 -0.85 -0.87
C ARG A 292 22.04 -1.82 0.14
N GLN A 293 22.90 -1.31 1.03
CA GLN A 293 23.50 -2.15 2.06
C GLN A 293 22.46 -2.72 3.02
N VAL A 294 21.53 -1.90 3.49
CA VAL A 294 20.46 -2.34 4.40
C VAL A 294 19.52 -3.33 3.71
N THR A 295 19.19 -3.14 2.42
CA THR A 295 18.39 -4.11 1.65
C THR A 295 19.10 -5.46 1.60
N HIS A 296 20.40 -5.48 1.30
CA HIS A 296 21.19 -6.70 1.32
C HIS A 296 21.12 -7.39 2.69
N ASP A 297 21.44 -6.66 3.76
CA ASP A 297 21.58 -7.24 5.09
C ASP A 297 20.25 -7.74 5.66
N LEU A 298 19.14 -7.03 5.42
CA LEU A 298 17.82 -7.46 5.83
C LEU A 298 17.35 -8.71 5.07
N THR A 299 17.67 -8.80 3.78
CA THR A 299 17.36 -9.99 2.97
C THR A 299 18.12 -11.21 3.50
N VAL A 300 19.42 -11.05 3.78
CA VAL A 300 20.25 -12.10 4.38
C VAL A 300 19.73 -12.53 5.74
N SER A 301 19.38 -11.57 6.61
CA SER A 301 18.82 -11.85 7.94
C SER A 301 17.50 -12.59 7.86
N ALA A 302 16.59 -12.13 7.00
CA ALA A 302 15.26 -12.74 6.84
C ALA A 302 15.35 -14.21 6.39
N ILE A 303 16.20 -14.52 5.40
CA ILE A 303 16.40 -15.90 4.92
C ILE A 303 16.96 -16.78 6.04
N LYS A 304 17.94 -16.30 6.80
CA LYS A 304 18.54 -17.07 7.90
C LYS A 304 17.52 -17.30 9.02
N GLU A 305 16.83 -16.25 9.45
CA GLU A 305 15.79 -16.33 10.48
C GLU A 305 14.67 -17.34 10.09
N MET A 306 14.27 -17.38 8.82
CA MET A 306 13.25 -18.31 8.33
C MET A 306 13.79 -19.74 8.18
N ALA A 307 15.08 -19.91 7.86
CA ALA A 307 15.69 -21.23 7.79
C ALA A 307 15.84 -21.92 9.17
N GLU A 308 15.88 -21.13 10.25
CA GLU A 308 15.93 -21.67 11.63
C GLU A 308 14.54 -22.15 12.13
N GLU A 309 13.46 -21.86 11.41
CA GLU A 309 12.10 -22.24 11.79
C GLU A 309 11.62 -23.57 11.17
N ILE A 310 12.41 -24.13 10.25
CA ILE A 310 12.12 -25.41 9.57
C ILE A 310 12.95 -26.53 10.19
#